data_be2db510b06e78adac47f9b962b0c8e4
#
_entry.id   be2db510b06e78adac47f9b962b0c8e4
#
_cell.length_a   1.000
_cell.length_b   1.000
_cell.length_c   1.000
_cell.angle_alpha   90.00
_cell.angle_beta   90.00
_cell.angle_gamma   90.00
#
_symmetry.space_group_name_H-M   'P 1'
#
loop_
_entity.id
_entity.type
_entity.pdbx_description
1 polymer ?
#
loop_
_entity_poly.entity_id
_entity_poly.type
_entity_poly.pdbx_seq_one_letter_code
_entity_poly.pdbx_strand_id
1 'polypeptide(L)'
;MSTISIRKAVLISAFGMAATFGAGYAVAAQPHMQAALRALRNANGELNAALPDKGGHRVNAINLVQQAINETNLGIQAGGG
;
A
#
# COMPACT_ATOMS: atom_id res chain seq x y z
N MET A 1 13.36 -3.43 25.24
CA MET A 1 13.59 -2.12 24.60
C MET A 1 14.28 -2.25 23.26
N SER A 2 15.50 -2.75 23.27
CA SER A 2 16.26 -2.90 22.06
C SER A 2 15.62 -3.85 21.05
N THR A 3 14.94 -4.88 21.51
CA THR A 3 14.30 -5.84 20.63
C THR A 3 13.22 -5.18 19.79
N ILE A 4 12.42 -4.30 20.41
CA ILE A 4 11.36 -3.60 19.69
C ILE A 4 11.97 -2.63 18.68
N SER A 5 13.03 -1.93 19.10
CA SER A 5 13.71 -1.00 18.22
C SER A 5 14.32 -1.71 17.01
N ILE A 6 14.89 -2.88 17.25
CA ILE A 6 15.49 -3.67 16.18
C ILE A 6 14.42 -4.10 15.18
N ARG A 7 13.26 -4.53 15.65
CA ARG A 7 12.18 -4.93 14.77
C ARG A 7 11.69 -3.77 13.93
N LYS A 8 11.52 -2.60 14.53
CA LYS A 8 11.13 -1.40 13.80
C LYS A 8 12.19 -1.02 12.77
N ALA A 9 13.44 -1.11 13.18
CA ALA A 9 14.53 -0.79 12.26
C ALA A 9 14.55 -1.74 11.06
N VAL A 10 14.30 -3.02 11.28
CA VAL A 10 14.27 -4.00 10.20
C VAL A 10 13.16 -3.70 9.22
N LEU A 11 11.95 -3.38 9.73
CA LEU A 11 10.83 -3.03 8.86
C LEU A 11 11.11 -1.78 8.05
N ILE A 12 11.64 -0.75 8.72
CA ILE A 12 11.99 0.49 8.05
C ILE A 12 13.08 0.24 7.01
N SER A 13 14.06 -0.59 7.35
CA SER A 13 15.14 -0.90 6.42
C SER A 13 14.64 -1.59 5.17
N ALA A 14 13.67 -2.49 5.31
CA ALA A 14 13.10 -3.17 4.16
C ALA A 14 12.47 -2.19 3.18
N PHE A 15 11.75 -1.21 3.67
CA PHE A 15 11.20 -0.17 2.81
C PHE A 15 12.28 0.78 2.31
N GLY A 16 13.20 1.15 3.21
CA GLY A 16 14.27 2.07 2.86
C GLY A 16 15.17 1.53 1.77
N MET A 17 15.42 0.23 1.77
CA MET A 17 16.27 -0.37 0.75
C MET A 17 15.68 -0.20 -0.65
N ALA A 18 14.37 -0.30 -0.77
CA ALA A 18 13.73 -0.09 -2.06
C ALA A 18 13.91 1.34 -2.56
N ALA A 19 14.09 2.28 -1.65
CA ALA A 19 14.17 3.69 -1.98
C ALA A 19 15.59 4.23 -2.15
N THR A 20 16.63 3.42 -1.89
CA THR A 20 17.98 3.94 -1.85
C THR A 20 18.81 3.71 -3.12
N PHE A 21 18.22 3.16 -4.15
CA PHE A 21 19.00 2.79 -5.34
C PHE A 21 18.73 3.75 -6.49
N GLY A 22 19.07 5.00 -6.35
CA GLY A 22 19.14 5.97 -7.43
C GLY A 22 18.26 5.68 -8.64
N ALA A 23 18.86 5.43 -9.78
CA ALA A 23 18.14 5.08 -11.00
C ALA A 23 17.32 3.80 -10.82
N GLY A 24 17.83 2.86 -10.01
CA GLY A 24 17.11 1.64 -9.68
C GLY A 24 15.85 1.91 -8.89
N TYR A 25 15.82 2.99 -8.12
CA TYR A 25 14.63 3.36 -7.38
C TYR A 25 13.45 3.68 -8.31
N ALA A 26 13.70 4.44 -9.38
CA ALA A 26 12.65 4.78 -10.32
C ALA A 26 12.08 3.55 -11.01
N VAL A 27 12.94 2.58 -11.33
CA VAL A 27 12.52 1.33 -11.93
C VAL A 27 11.80 0.44 -10.91
N ALA A 28 12.30 0.39 -9.68
CA ALA A 28 11.72 -0.44 -8.64
C ALA A 28 10.41 0.13 -8.10
N ALA A 29 10.22 1.46 -8.12
CA ALA A 29 9.03 2.09 -7.60
C ALA A 29 7.77 1.66 -8.35
N GLN A 30 7.84 1.51 -9.66
CA GLN A 30 6.71 1.10 -10.46
C GLN A 30 6.18 -0.30 -10.11
N PRO A 31 7.04 -1.32 -9.99
CA PRO A 31 6.55 -2.64 -9.57
C PRO A 31 5.89 -2.62 -8.20
N HIS A 32 6.45 -1.85 -7.26
CA HIS A 32 5.86 -1.76 -5.92
C HIS A 32 4.53 -1.01 -5.93
N MET A 33 4.43 0.07 -6.69
CA MET A 33 3.17 0.79 -6.82
C MET A 33 2.11 -0.09 -7.49
N GLN A 34 2.49 -0.84 -8.52
CA GLN A 34 1.58 -1.76 -9.17
C GLN A 34 1.15 -2.89 -8.23
N ALA A 35 2.08 -3.40 -7.43
CA ALA A 35 1.77 -4.42 -6.45
C ALA A 35 0.82 -3.89 -5.38
N ALA A 36 1.03 -2.66 -4.94
CA ALA A 36 0.14 -2.01 -3.97
C ALA A 36 -1.26 -1.85 -4.55
N LEU A 37 -1.36 -1.45 -5.80
CA LEU A 37 -2.65 -1.30 -6.47
C LEU A 37 -3.41 -2.63 -6.53
N ARG A 38 -2.71 -3.71 -6.89
CA ARG A 38 -3.33 -5.04 -6.91
C ARG A 38 -3.80 -5.46 -5.53
N ALA A 39 -2.98 -5.20 -4.51
CA ALA A 39 -3.34 -5.53 -3.14
C ALA A 39 -4.57 -4.76 -2.67
N LEU A 40 -4.64 -3.48 -3.02
CA LEU A 40 -5.79 -2.65 -2.67
C LEU A 40 -7.06 -3.13 -3.37
N ARG A 41 -6.97 -3.48 -4.64
CA ARG A 41 -8.11 -4.02 -5.37
C ARG A 41 -8.57 -5.35 -4.78
N ASN A 42 -7.63 -6.18 -4.40
CA ASN A 42 -7.94 -7.45 -3.75
C ASN A 42 -8.63 -7.20 -2.40
N ALA A 43 -8.10 -6.28 -1.60
CA ALA A 43 -8.71 -5.91 -0.33
C ALA A 43 -10.13 -5.37 -0.52
N ASN A 44 -10.33 -4.56 -1.55
CA ASN A 44 -11.65 -4.03 -1.86
C ASN A 44 -12.64 -5.15 -2.17
N GLY A 45 -12.20 -6.14 -2.93
CA GLY A 45 -13.02 -7.31 -3.24
C GLY A 45 -13.39 -8.09 -1.98
N GLU A 46 -12.42 -8.29 -1.10
CA GLU A 46 -12.66 -9.00 0.15
C GLU A 46 -13.63 -8.24 1.06
N LEU A 47 -13.46 -6.93 1.15
CA LEU A 47 -14.37 -6.11 1.94
C LEU A 47 -15.79 -6.15 1.41
N ASN A 48 -15.95 -6.13 0.10
CA ASN A 48 -17.28 -6.22 -0.51
C ASN A 48 -17.92 -7.58 -0.30
N ALA A 49 -17.13 -8.63 -0.21
CA ALA A 49 -17.62 -9.97 0.03
C ALA A 49 -17.88 -10.25 1.51
N ALA A 50 -17.33 -9.43 2.39
CA ALA A 50 -17.48 -9.64 3.83
C ALA A 50 -18.90 -9.36 4.27
N LEU A 51 -19.29 -10.00 5.36
CA LEU A 51 -20.60 -9.75 5.95
C LEU A 51 -20.68 -8.31 6.48
N PRO A 52 -21.84 -7.66 6.37
CA PRO A 52 -22.03 -6.32 6.92
C PRO A 52 -21.82 -6.30 8.44
N ASP A 53 -21.23 -5.24 8.93
CA ASP A 53 -21.07 -5.05 10.36
C ASP A 53 -22.04 -3.95 10.86
N LYS A 54 -22.29 -3.95 12.16
CA LYS A 54 -23.29 -3.05 12.73
C LYS A 54 -22.81 -1.61 12.81
N GLY A 55 -21.52 -1.39 12.90
CA GLY A 55 -20.98 -0.04 13.05
C GLY A 55 -20.76 0.69 11.75
N GLY A 56 -20.99 0.05 10.62
CA GLY A 56 -20.71 0.65 9.32
C GLY A 56 -19.23 0.73 9.00
N HIS A 57 -18.42 0.03 9.75
CA HIS A 57 -16.97 0.10 9.57
C HIS A 57 -16.53 -0.55 8.26
N ARG A 58 -17.22 -1.59 7.82
CA ARG A 58 -16.93 -2.22 6.54
C ARG A 58 -17.12 -1.23 5.39
N VAL A 59 -18.21 -0.50 5.41
CA VAL A 59 -18.48 0.52 4.38
C VAL A 59 -17.42 1.61 4.43
N ASN A 60 -17.06 2.06 5.63
CA ASN A 60 -16.02 3.05 5.79
C ASN A 60 -14.68 2.55 5.25
N ALA A 61 -14.36 1.29 5.52
CA ALA A 61 -13.12 0.70 5.01
C ALA A 61 -13.14 0.61 3.49
N ILE A 62 -14.27 0.25 2.90
CA ILE A 62 -14.41 0.22 1.43
C ILE A 62 -14.14 1.61 0.85
N ASN A 63 -14.73 2.64 1.46
CA ASN A 63 -14.53 4.01 0.98
C ASN A 63 -13.08 4.44 1.07
N LEU A 64 -12.40 4.10 2.16
CA LEU A 64 -11.00 4.43 2.33
C LEU A 64 -10.12 3.69 1.33
N VAL A 65 -10.42 2.43 1.07
CA VAL A 65 -9.68 1.65 0.09
C VAL A 65 -9.88 2.22 -1.31
N GLN A 66 -11.11 2.66 -1.64
CA GLN A 66 -11.37 3.30 -2.93
C GLN A 66 -10.53 4.57 -3.09
N GLN A 67 -10.44 5.38 -2.04
CA GLN A 67 -9.61 6.57 -2.07
C GLN A 67 -8.13 6.19 -2.25
N ALA A 68 -7.68 5.16 -1.56
CA ALA A 68 -6.31 4.69 -1.69
C ALA A 68 -6.02 4.19 -3.10
N ILE A 69 -6.96 3.51 -3.72
CA ILE A 69 -6.81 3.05 -5.11
C ILE A 69 -6.64 4.26 -6.03
N ASN A 70 -7.48 5.28 -5.85
CA ASN A 70 -7.39 6.48 -6.66
C ASN A 70 -6.05 7.18 -6.49
N GLU A 71 -5.59 7.33 -5.24
CA GLU A 71 -4.30 7.96 -4.98
C GLU A 71 -3.15 7.15 -5.55
N THR A 72 -3.23 5.85 -5.44
CA THR A 72 -2.18 4.98 -5.99
C THR A 72 -2.11 5.11 -7.50
N ASN A 73 -3.26 5.15 -8.17
CA ASN A 73 -3.29 5.36 -9.61
C ASN A 73 -2.71 6.72 -10.01
N LEU A 74 -3.04 7.75 -9.26
CA LEU A 74 -2.48 9.08 -9.51
C LEU A 74 -0.98 9.09 -9.30
N GLY A 75 -0.51 8.38 -8.27
CA GLY A 75 0.91 8.26 -8.02
C GLY A 75 1.64 7.54 -9.15
N ILE A 76 1.04 6.50 -9.70
CA ILE A 76 1.61 5.78 -10.83
C ILE A 76 1.71 6.71 -12.03
N GLN A 77 0.65 7.46 -12.32
CA GLN A 77 0.64 8.40 -13.43
C GLN A 77 1.69 9.50 -13.23
N ALA A 78 1.77 10.04 -12.02
CA ALA A 78 2.72 11.10 -11.71
C ALA A 78 4.16 10.60 -11.77
N GLY A 79 4.39 9.32 -11.50
CA GLY A 79 5.71 8.72 -11.58
C GLY A 79 6.18 8.41 -12.99
N GLY A 80 5.38 8.74 -13.99
CA GLY A 80 5.76 8.55 -15.38
C GLY A 80 5.68 7.11 -15.84
N GLY A 81 4.99 6.30 -15.10
CA GLY A 81 4.93 4.91 -15.46
C GLY A 81 3.54 4.41 -15.37
#